data_9c6893af6fa5199a58f3c5736596bb23
#
_entry.id   9c6893af6fa5199a58f3c5736596bb23
#
_cell.length_a   1.000
_cell.length_b   1.000
_cell.length_c   1.000
_cell.angle_alpha   90.00
_cell.angle_beta   90.00
_cell.angle_gamma   90.00
#
_symmetry.space_group_name_H-M   'P 1'
#
loop_
_entity.id
_entity.type
_entity.pdbx_description
1 polymer ?
#
loop_
_entity_poly.entity_id
_entity_poly.type
_entity_poly.pdbx_seq_one_letter_code
_entity_poly.pdbx_strand_id
1 'polypeptide(L)'
;MGNSEASTDLSQAERAEANILLVEPEPSDRNLMRTMLKALGYSGVAESPNHLASLDKFEGRKFTHIIFDAKKGNYPVIQWFSQVLEIAPNIIAIPSSANPSVDDVFELLLLGAKGYLVKPFTRDTLDLSVTLATKGEPIPDIVKQARDRNEALVAIMMSSLDRLATVHRQSKQFETALRELPRAQAALRRASDLALMFAKGGEAGLVDALERFCVEKSRGPATRLGRLRKRLSSTRLTDEVLVVDKDV
;
A
#
# COMPACT_ATOMS: atom_id res chain seq x y z
N MET A 1 -26.10 15.42 -20.76
CA MET A 1 -25.93 14.34 -19.77
C MET A 1 -24.46 14.37 -19.37
N GLY A 2 -24.19 14.96 -18.21
CA GLY A 2 -22.81 15.24 -17.76
C GLY A 2 -22.07 13.94 -17.41
N ASN A 3 -20.92 13.75 -18.04
CA ASN A 3 -19.92 12.79 -17.58
C ASN A 3 -19.45 13.24 -16.19
N SER A 4 -19.89 12.56 -15.17
CA SER A 4 -19.23 12.58 -13.85
C SER A 4 -17.88 11.89 -14.02
N GLU A 5 -16.86 12.67 -14.41
CA GLU A 5 -15.47 12.29 -14.14
C GLU A 5 -15.39 12.14 -12.63
N ALA A 6 -15.09 10.94 -12.15
CA ALA A 6 -14.85 10.72 -10.73
C ALA A 6 -13.73 11.66 -10.33
N SER A 7 -14.08 12.73 -9.61
CA SER A 7 -13.14 13.75 -9.14
C SER A 7 -12.07 13.04 -8.31
N THR A 8 -10.83 13.15 -8.73
CA THR A 8 -9.67 12.59 -8.02
C THR A 8 -9.47 13.31 -6.68
N ASP A 9 -10.08 14.50 -6.51
CA ASP A 9 -9.95 15.33 -5.33
C ASP A 9 -11.05 15.04 -4.30
N LEU A 10 -10.71 15.20 -3.02
CA LEU A 10 -11.68 15.14 -1.93
C LEU A 10 -12.64 16.33 -2.02
N SER A 11 -13.93 16.05 -2.01
CA SER A 11 -14.96 17.08 -1.91
C SER A 11 -14.90 17.81 -0.56
N GLN A 12 -15.51 18.98 -0.49
CA GLN A 12 -15.52 19.78 0.74
C GLN A 12 -16.28 19.05 1.89
N ALA A 13 -17.28 18.25 1.56
CA ALA A 13 -18.01 17.43 2.53
C ALA A 13 -17.10 16.31 3.10
N GLU A 14 -16.37 15.57 2.25
CA GLU A 14 -15.42 14.52 2.67
C GLU A 14 -14.30 15.09 3.57
N ARG A 15 -13.81 16.31 3.26
CA ARG A 15 -12.82 17.01 4.10
C ARG A 15 -13.40 17.41 5.46
N ALA A 16 -14.64 17.87 5.50
CA ALA A 16 -15.32 18.26 6.74
C ALA A 16 -15.62 17.06 7.66
N GLU A 17 -15.88 15.88 7.11
CA GLU A 17 -16.11 14.64 7.84
C GLU A 17 -14.82 13.99 8.34
N ALA A 18 -13.67 14.33 7.76
CA ALA A 18 -12.39 13.77 8.16
C ALA A 18 -11.99 14.25 9.58
N ASN A 19 -11.73 13.27 10.46
CA ASN A 19 -11.16 13.50 11.79
C ASN A 19 -9.69 13.12 11.78
N ILE A 20 -8.81 14.11 11.78
CA ILE A 20 -7.36 13.93 11.62
C ILE A 20 -6.66 14.09 12.97
N LEU A 21 -5.82 13.12 13.33
CA LEU A 21 -4.89 13.24 14.44
C LEU A 21 -3.49 13.57 13.90
N LEU A 22 -2.93 14.70 14.31
CA LEU A 22 -1.55 15.09 14.04
C LEU A 22 -0.65 14.66 15.19
N VAL A 23 0.34 13.85 14.90
CA VAL A 23 1.37 13.43 15.88
C VAL A 23 2.71 13.96 15.43
N GLU A 24 3.08 15.13 15.90
CA GLU A 24 4.25 15.87 15.45
C GLU A 24 4.96 16.48 16.68
N PRO A 25 6.19 16.04 16.98
CA PRO A 25 6.94 16.58 18.12
C PRO A 25 7.31 18.05 17.95
N GLU A 26 7.66 18.46 16.72
CA GLU A 26 8.09 19.82 16.46
C GLU A 26 6.88 20.81 16.44
N PRO A 27 6.82 21.78 17.37
CA PRO A 27 5.65 22.67 17.49
C PRO A 27 5.41 23.53 16.24
N SER A 28 6.47 23.96 15.55
CA SER A 28 6.38 24.76 14.32
C SER A 28 5.72 23.97 13.19
N ASP A 29 6.15 22.73 12.93
CA ASP A 29 5.61 21.85 11.92
C ASP A 29 4.17 21.45 12.26
N ARG A 30 3.89 21.15 13.52
CA ARG A 30 2.55 20.81 14.00
C ARG A 30 1.57 21.94 13.76
N ASN A 31 1.93 23.18 14.15
CA ASN A 31 1.10 24.37 13.92
C ASN A 31 0.90 24.65 12.43
N LEU A 32 1.94 24.49 11.61
CA LEU A 32 1.88 24.68 10.18
C LEU A 32 0.91 23.67 9.53
N MET A 33 1.06 22.37 9.83
CA MET A 33 0.15 21.33 9.34
C MET A 33 -1.30 21.61 9.71
N ARG A 34 -1.54 21.93 10.98
CA ARG A 34 -2.90 22.26 11.46
C ARG A 34 -3.50 23.43 10.69
N THR A 35 -2.73 24.50 10.52
CA THR A 35 -3.20 25.70 9.81
C THR A 35 -3.52 25.39 8.36
N MET A 36 -2.65 24.64 7.68
CA MET A 36 -2.87 24.23 6.30
C MET A 36 -4.10 23.32 6.16
N LEU A 37 -4.25 22.31 7.02
CA LEU A 37 -5.41 21.40 6.99
C LEU A 37 -6.73 22.16 7.22
N LYS A 38 -6.77 23.09 8.16
CA LYS A 38 -7.96 23.95 8.38
C LYS A 38 -8.26 24.81 7.15
N ALA A 39 -7.24 25.42 6.52
CA ALA A 39 -7.40 26.21 5.32
C ALA A 39 -7.85 25.37 4.09
N LEU A 40 -7.61 24.06 4.10
CA LEU A 40 -8.08 23.09 3.10
C LEU A 40 -9.51 22.57 3.36
N GLY A 41 -10.13 22.97 4.48
CA GLY A 41 -11.50 22.60 4.83
C GLY A 41 -11.61 21.37 5.77
N TYR A 42 -10.49 20.85 6.30
CA TYR A 42 -10.51 19.81 7.31
C TYR A 42 -10.87 20.41 8.68
N SER A 43 -12.09 20.20 9.15
CA SER A 43 -12.58 20.79 10.41
C SER A 43 -12.13 20.00 11.66
N GLY A 44 -12.00 18.70 11.54
CA GLY A 44 -11.74 17.76 12.62
C GLY A 44 -10.26 17.50 12.88
N VAL A 45 -9.44 18.52 13.22
CA VAL A 45 -8.00 18.34 13.46
C VAL A 45 -7.69 18.37 14.96
N ALA A 46 -7.13 17.27 15.48
CA ALA A 46 -6.57 17.15 16.84
C ALA A 46 -5.04 17.00 16.76
N GLU A 47 -4.34 17.36 17.83
CA GLU A 47 -2.88 17.38 17.87
C GLU A 47 -2.34 16.56 19.04
N SER A 48 -1.18 15.93 18.84
CA SER A 48 -0.40 15.31 19.91
C SER A 48 1.08 15.68 19.76
N PRO A 49 1.76 16.03 20.85
CA PRO A 49 3.17 16.39 20.79
C PRO A 49 4.12 15.18 20.67
N ASN A 50 3.63 13.98 20.86
CA ASN A 50 4.41 12.75 20.75
C ASN A 50 3.51 11.53 20.55
N HIS A 51 4.15 10.41 20.20
CA HIS A 51 3.50 9.14 19.90
C HIS A 51 2.75 8.57 21.11
N LEU A 52 3.34 8.58 22.30
CA LEU A 52 2.71 8.03 23.52
C LEU A 52 1.43 8.80 23.87
N ALA A 53 1.50 10.13 23.98
CA ALA A 53 0.34 10.97 24.28
C ALA A 53 -0.75 10.91 23.20
N SER A 54 -0.45 10.39 22.02
CA SER A 54 -1.43 10.22 20.96
C SER A 54 -2.36 9.04 21.22
N LEU A 55 -1.90 8.00 21.92
CA LEU A 55 -2.71 6.81 22.22
C LEU A 55 -3.90 7.17 23.14
N ASP A 56 -3.68 8.02 24.16
CA ASP A 56 -4.74 8.46 25.08
C ASP A 56 -5.87 9.20 24.36
N LYS A 57 -5.59 9.80 23.18
CA LYS A 57 -6.61 10.53 22.42
C LYS A 57 -7.64 9.62 21.72
N PHE A 58 -7.30 8.35 21.53
CA PHE A 58 -8.23 7.37 20.96
C PHE A 58 -9.33 6.94 21.95
N GLU A 59 -9.11 7.10 23.27
CA GLU A 59 -10.12 6.74 24.27
C GLU A 59 -11.38 7.61 24.19
N GLY A 60 -11.23 8.89 23.81
CA GLY A 60 -12.34 9.86 23.79
C GLY A 60 -12.83 10.25 22.39
N ARG A 61 -12.13 9.84 21.32
CA ARG A 61 -12.44 10.32 19.97
C ARG A 61 -12.07 9.31 18.89
N LYS A 62 -12.95 9.13 17.92
CA LYS A 62 -12.65 8.34 16.72
C LYS A 62 -11.96 9.21 15.67
N PHE A 63 -10.82 8.75 15.20
CA PHE A 63 -10.09 9.37 14.11
C PHE A 63 -10.25 8.53 12.83
N THR A 64 -10.38 9.22 11.69
CA THR A 64 -10.39 8.61 10.36
C THR A 64 -8.99 8.61 9.74
N HIS A 65 -8.19 9.61 10.09
CA HIS A 65 -6.84 9.80 9.56
C HIS A 65 -5.85 10.07 10.70
N ILE A 66 -4.60 9.66 10.47
CA ILE A 66 -3.48 10.02 11.33
C ILE A 66 -2.29 10.43 10.48
N ILE A 67 -1.73 11.61 10.75
CA ILE A 67 -0.47 12.07 10.17
C ILE A 67 0.54 12.12 11.30
N PHE A 68 1.65 11.39 11.15
CA PHE A 68 2.61 11.26 12.24
C PHE A 68 4.05 11.39 11.78
N ASP A 69 4.90 11.95 12.63
CA ASP A 69 6.34 12.00 12.38
C ASP A 69 6.94 10.60 12.46
N ALA A 70 7.54 10.16 11.35
CA ALA A 70 8.15 8.84 11.22
C ALA A 70 9.65 8.82 11.56
N LYS A 71 10.17 9.93 12.12
CA LYS A 71 11.58 10.02 12.49
C LYS A 71 11.91 8.98 13.57
N LYS A 72 12.94 8.18 13.32
CA LYS A 72 13.51 7.29 14.33
C LYS A 72 14.07 8.12 15.49
N GLY A 73 13.53 7.92 16.67
CA GLY A 73 13.90 8.59 17.90
C GLY A 73 13.94 7.59 19.06
N ASN A 74 13.79 8.10 20.26
CA ASN A 74 13.77 7.29 21.49
C ASN A 74 12.55 6.37 21.61
N TYR A 75 11.56 6.50 20.70
CA TYR A 75 10.37 5.67 20.68
C TYR A 75 10.28 4.86 19.38
N PRO A 76 10.00 3.56 19.44
CA PRO A 76 9.91 2.69 18.26
C PRO A 76 8.60 2.96 17.51
N VAL A 77 8.67 3.82 16.49
CA VAL A 77 7.52 4.26 15.68
C VAL A 77 6.74 3.07 15.09
N ILE A 78 7.42 2.02 14.66
CA ILE A 78 6.82 0.80 14.12
C ILE A 78 5.93 0.11 15.17
N GLN A 79 6.43 -0.05 16.40
CA GLN A 79 5.66 -0.67 17.49
C GLN A 79 4.45 0.18 17.87
N TRP A 80 4.63 1.50 17.96
CA TRP A 80 3.52 2.43 18.21
C TRP A 80 2.48 2.38 17.09
N PHE A 81 2.91 2.36 15.84
CA PHE A 81 1.98 2.31 14.71
C PHE A 81 1.19 0.99 14.69
N SER A 82 1.82 -0.13 15.05
CA SER A 82 1.11 -1.40 15.23
C SER A 82 0.02 -1.30 16.31
N GLN A 83 0.29 -0.65 17.44
CA GLN A 83 -0.73 -0.39 18.49
C GLN A 83 -1.88 0.50 17.97
N VAL A 84 -1.57 1.54 17.20
CA VAL A 84 -2.61 2.38 16.56
C VAL A 84 -3.50 1.55 15.65
N LEU A 85 -2.94 0.64 14.87
CA LEU A 85 -3.71 -0.25 13.99
C LEU A 85 -4.55 -1.29 14.76
N GLU A 86 -4.11 -1.73 15.94
CA GLU A 86 -4.93 -2.57 16.83
C GLU A 86 -6.16 -1.81 17.35
N ILE A 87 -5.98 -0.53 17.74
CA ILE A 87 -7.08 0.32 18.24
C ILE A 87 -8.01 0.77 17.11
N ALA A 88 -7.45 1.13 15.96
CA ALA A 88 -8.17 1.68 14.81
C ALA A 88 -7.71 1.01 13.48
N PRO A 89 -8.17 -0.22 13.19
CA PRO A 89 -7.68 -1.01 12.03
C PRO A 89 -7.92 -0.36 10.66
N ASN A 90 -8.90 0.52 10.56
CA ASN A 90 -9.27 1.19 9.31
C ASN A 90 -8.72 2.61 9.18
N ILE A 91 -7.86 3.05 10.11
CA ILE A 91 -7.30 4.41 10.09
C ILE A 91 -6.45 4.62 8.84
N ILE A 92 -6.61 5.77 8.23
CA ILE A 92 -5.79 6.20 7.09
C ILE A 92 -4.53 6.85 7.65
N ALA A 93 -3.42 6.13 7.58
CA ALA A 93 -2.15 6.54 8.17
C ALA A 93 -1.19 7.11 7.13
N ILE A 94 -0.65 8.29 7.42
CA ILE A 94 0.28 9.05 6.56
C ILE A 94 1.51 9.41 7.40
N PRO A 95 2.59 8.62 7.34
CA PRO A 95 3.86 8.99 7.96
C PRO A 95 4.46 10.23 7.30
N SER A 96 5.19 11.04 8.08
CA SER A 96 5.91 12.22 7.57
C SER A 96 7.37 12.21 8.06
N SER A 97 8.32 12.68 7.23
CA SER A 97 9.72 12.83 7.63
C SER A 97 10.44 13.86 6.78
N ALA A 98 11.44 14.51 7.38
CA ALA A 98 12.34 15.42 6.67
C ALA A 98 13.45 14.66 5.92
N ASN A 99 13.79 13.45 6.34
CA ASN A 99 14.83 12.64 5.74
C ASN A 99 14.41 11.15 5.71
N PRO A 100 13.44 10.80 4.84
CA PRO A 100 12.97 9.43 4.74
C PRO A 100 14.04 8.53 4.14
N SER A 101 14.32 7.40 4.78
CA SER A 101 15.01 6.30 4.08
C SER A 101 13.99 5.46 3.31
N VAL A 102 14.42 4.86 2.21
CA VAL A 102 13.53 4.02 1.39
C VAL A 102 13.04 2.82 2.20
N ASP A 103 13.90 2.24 3.03
CA ASP A 103 13.53 1.08 3.86
C ASP A 103 12.46 1.47 4.91
N ASP A 104 12.59 2.63 5.56
CA ASP A 104 11.60 3.11 6.53
C ASP A 104 10.23 3.38 5.89
N VAL A 105 10.23 3.95 4.69
CA VAL A 105 9.00 4.17 3.91
C VAL A 105 8.31 2.84 3.60
N PHE A 106 9.06 1.87 3.08
CA PHE A 106 8.51 0.56 2.73
C PHE A 106 8.01 -0.20 3.96
N GLU A 107 8.75 -0.17 5.07
CA GLU A 107 8.34 -0.81 6.32
C GLU A 107 6.97 -0.30 6.81
N LEU A 108 6.77 1.03 6.80
CA LEU A 108 5.51 1.64 7.19
C LEU A 108 4.37 1.35 6.21
N LEU A 109 4.63 1.33 4.90
CA LEU A 109 3.64 0.98 3.89
C LEU A 109 3.22 -0.49 3.99
N LEU A 110 4.15 -1.41 4.23
CA LEU A 110 3.85 -2.83 4.44
C LEU A 110 3.02 -3.05 5.71
N LEU A 111 3.25 -2.25 6.76
CA LEU A 111 2.45 -2.29 7.98
C LEU A 111 1.01 -1.80 7.77
N GLY A 112 0.76 -0.96 6.76
CA GLY A 112 -0.57 -0.47 6.43
C GLY A 112 -0.71 1.03 6.27
N ALA A 113 0.39 1.80 6.27
CA ALA A 113 0.34 3.21 5.88
C ALA A 113 -0.13 3.34 4.44
N LYS A 114 -0.95 4.36 4.15
CA LYS A 114 -1.57 4.55 2.82
C LYS A 114 -0.95 5.66 2.00
N GLY A 115 0.05 6.35 2.53
CA GLY A 115 0.75 7.43 1.88
C GLY A 115 2.05 7.76 2.62
N TYR A 116 2.72 8.82 2.19
CA TYR A 116 3.90 9.37 2.84
C TYR A 116 4.02 10.86 2.54
N LEU A 117 4.36 11.66 3.54
CA LEU A 117 4.55 13.11 3.39
C LEU A 117 6.02 13.47 3.65
N VAL A 118 6.70 14.01 2.65
CA VAL A 118 8.09 14.46 2.79
C VAL A 118 8.11 15.91 3.25
N LYS A 119 8.89 16.23 4.29
CA LYS A 119 9.14 17.59 4.76
C LYS A 119 10.38 18.19 4.06
N PRO A 120 10.41 19.48 3.70
CA PRO A 120 9.34 20.46 3.86
C PRO A 120 8.21 20.24 2.85
N PHE A 121 6.98 20.51 3.25
CA PHE A 121 5.79 20.32 2.43
C PHE A 121 5.07 21.66 2.19
N THR A 122 4.31 21.72 1.11
CA THR A 122 3.39 22.81 0.78
C THR A 122 1.96 22.41 1.10
N ARG A 123 1.03 23.38 1.05
CA ARG A 123 -0.39 23.10 1.22
C ARG A 123 -0.90 22.09 0.18
N ASP A 124 -0.45 22.21 -1.07
CA ASP A 124 -0.88 21.34 -2.16
C ASP A 124 -0.32 19.91 -2.02
N THR A 125 0.93 19.75 -1.59
CA THR A 125 1.51 18.42 -1.34
C THR A 125 0.89 17.74 -0.13
N LEU A 126 0.51 18.50 0.91
CA LEU A 126 -0.22 17.97 2.06
C LEU A 126 -1.62 17.49 1.65
N ASP A 127 -2.36 18.31 0.89
CA ASP A 127 -3.69 17.96 0.39
C ASP A 127 -3.65 16.74 -0.54
N LEU A 128 -2.69 16.73 -1.46
CA LEU A 128 -2.49 15.59 -2.36
C LEU A 128 -2.19 14.31 -1.57
N SER A 129 -1.35 14.38 -0.53
CA SER A 129 -1.01 13.22 0.30
C SER A 129 -2.24 12.66 1.02
N VAL A 130 -3.09 13.53 1.60
CA VAL A 130 -4.33 13.11 2.26
C VAL A 130 -5.32 12.55 1.23
N THR A 131 -5.47 13.20 0.09
CA THR A 131 -6.37 12.76 -0.99
C THR A 131 -5.97 11.39 -1.54
N LEU A 132 -4.69 11.19 -1.85
CA LEU A 132 -4.18 9.90 -2.35
C LEU A 132 -4.30 8.80 -1.31
N ALA A 133 -4.04 9.10 -0.02
CA ALA A 133 -4.20 8.13 1.04
C ALA A 133 -5.67 7.72 1.26
N THR A 134 -6.61 8.64 1.00
CA THR A 134 -8.06 8.42 1.18
C THR A 134 -8.69 7.69 -0.02
N LYS A 135 -8.40 8.17 -1.24
CA LYS A 135 -9.01 7.68 -2.49
C LYS A 135 -8.11 6.76 -3.30
N GLY A 136 -6.83 6.62 -2.90
CA GLY A 136 -5.89 5.76 -3.58
C GLY A 136 -6.32 4.30 -3.57
N GLU A 137 -5.90 3.55 -4.59
CA GLU A 137 -6.12 2.11 -4.61
C GLU A 137 -5.44 1.47 -3.39
N PRO A 138 -6.10 0.53 -2.71
CA PRO A 138 -5.50 -0.16 -1.58
C PRO A 138 -4.25 -0.91 -2.04
N ILE A 139 -3.23 -0.93 -1.19
CA ILE A 139 -2.02 -1.72 -1.45
C ILE A 139 -2.43 -3.18 -1.59
N PRO A 140 -2.11 -3.84 -2.72
CA PRO A 140 -2.46 -5.24 -2.94
C PRO A 140 -1.93 -6.15 -1.82
N ASP A 141 -2.69 -7.16 -1.42
CA ASP A 141 -2.29 -8.07 -0.35
C ASP A 141 -0.96 -8.78 -0.63
N ILE A 142 -0.66 -9.06 -1.89
CA ILE A 142 0.62 -9.61 -2.31
C ILE A 142 1.81 -8.70 -1.98
N VAL A 143 1.60 -7.37 -1.96
CA VAL A 143 2.63 -6.39 -1.57
C VAL A 143 2.78 -6.38 -0.05
N LYS A 144 1.67 -6.46 0.70
CA LYS A 144 1.69 -6.52 2.18
C LYS A 144 2.36 -7.78 2.72
N GLN A 145 2.36 -8.86 1.94
CA GLN A 145 2.98 -10.14 2.30
C GLN A 145 4.45 -10.23 1.88
N ALA A 146 4.98 -9.20 1.25
CA ALA A 146 6.37 -9.17 0.81
C ALA A 146 7.34 -9.18 2.01
N ARG A 147 8.38 -9.98 1.90
CA ARG A 147 9.41 -10.16 2.95
C ARG A 147 10.44 -9.05 2.96
N ASP A 148 10.65 -8.44 1.81
CA ASP A 148 11.62 -7.37 1.63
C ASP A 148 11.16 -6.36 0.57
N ARG A 149 11.90 -5.24 0.47
CA ARG A 149 11.61 -4.16 -0.47
C ARG A 149 11.58 -4.62 -1.93
N ASN A 150 12.51 -5.46 -2.34
CA ASN A 150 12.59 -5.91 -3.72
C ASN A 150 11.39 -6.79 -4.08
N GLU A 151 10.98 -7.66 -3.16
CA GLU A 151 9.77 -8.48 -3.33
C GLU A 151 8.51 -7.61 -3.42
N ALA A 152 8.40 -6.55 -2.61
CA ALA A 152 7.30 -5.59 -2.70
C ALA A 152 7.28 -4.84 -4.03
N LEU A 153 8.43 -4.40 -4.53
CA LEU A 153 8.56 -3.74 -5.84
C LEU A 153 8.16 -4.67 -6.99
N VAL A 154 8.62 -5.92 -6.96
CA VAL A 154 8.22 -6.95 -7.92
C VAL A 154 6.72 -7.19 -7.86
N ALA A 155 6.12 -7.27 -6.67
CA ALA A 155 4.69 -7.48 -6.51
C ALA A 155 3.86 -6.33 -7.10
N ILE A 156 4.28 -5.07 -6.91
CA ILE A 156 3.65 -3.88 -7.51
C ILE A 156 3.75 -3.94 -9.04
N MET A 157 4.92 -4.26 -9.57
CA MET A 157 5.15 -4.36 -11.00
C MET A 157 4.29 -5.47 -11.63
N MET A 158 4.26 -6.65 -11.00
CA MET A 158 3.47 -7.79 -11.48
C MET A 158 1.96 -7.54 -11.39
N SER A 159 1.49 -6.89 -10.33
CA SER A 159 0.08 -6.46 -10.21
C SER A 159 -0.32 -5.49 -11.32
N SER A 160 0.56 -4.54 -11.64
CA SER A 160 0.33 -3.59 -12.74
C SER A 160 0.33 -4.27 -14.12
N LEU A 161 1.18 -5.29 -14.30
CA LEU A 161 1.22 -6.11 -15.50
C LEU A 161 -0.05 -6.96 -15.68
N ASP A 162 -0.53 -7.59 -14.60
CA ASP A 162 -1.76 -8.37 -14.61
C ASP A 162 -2.98 -7.49 -14.92
N ARG A 163 -3.03 -6.28 -14.37
CA ARG A 163 -4.06 -5.29 -14.69
C ARG A 163 -4.01 -4.91 -16.16
N LEU A 164 -2.82 -4.58 -16.70
CA LEU A 164 -2.65 -4.27 -18.13
C LEU A 164 -3.10 -5.43 -19.02
N ALA A 165 -2.70 -6.65 -18.70
CA ALA A 165 -3.08 -7.84 -19.46
C ALA A 165 -4.60 -8.08 -19.43
N THR A 166 -5.25 -7.79 -18.30
CA THR A 166 -6.71 -7.89 -18.15
C THR A 166 -7.43 -6.82 -18.98
N VAL A 167 -7.04 -5.56 -18.86
CA VAL A 167 -7.60 -4.43 -19.63
C VAL A 167 -7.38 -4.67 -21.13
N HIS A 168 -6.22 -5.15 -21.54
CA HIS A 168 -5.92 -5.46 -22.95
C HIS A 168 -6.81 -6.58 -23.49
N ARG A 169 -7.08 -7.64 -22.72
CA ARG A 169 -8.03 -8.69 -23.14
C ARG A 169 -9.44 -8.16 -23.28
N GLN A 170 -9.90 -7.34 -22.32
CA GLN A 170 -11.23 -6.74 -22.33
C GLN A 170 -11.39 -5.68 -23.42
N SER A 171 -10.34 -4.95 -23.79
CA SER A 171 -10.38 -3.93 -24.84
C SER A 171 -10.73 -4.47 -26.23
N LYS A 172 -10.55 -5.78 -26.44
CA LYS A 172 -10.99 -6.45 -27.67
C LYS A 172 -12.51 -6.62 -27.78
N GLN A 173 -13.22 -6.51 -26.68
CA GLN A 173 -14.67 -6.76 -26.61
C GLN A 173 -15.45 -5.52 -26.14
N PHE A 174 -14.85 -4.62 -25.35
CA PHE A 174 -15.51 -3.49 -24.74
C PHE A 174 -14.78 -2.19 -25.00
N GLU A 175 -15.46 -1.19 -25.54
CA GLU A 175 -14.90 0.14 -25.82
C GLU A 175 -14.47 0.89 -24.56
N THR A 176 -15.16 0.67 -23.42
CA THR A 176 -14.76 1.24 -22.12
C THR A 176 -13.38 0.79 -21.68
N ALA A 177 -13.07 -0.50 -21.87
CA ALA A 177 -11.73 -1.03 -21.54
C ALA A 177 -10.65 -0.49 -22.49
N LEU A 178 -10.99 -0.19 -23.74
CA LEU A 178 -10.05 0.46 -24.67
C LEU A 178 -9.61 1.84 -24.19
N ARG A 179 -10.52 2.61 -23.57
CA ARG A 179 -10.20 3.92 -22.97
C ARG A 179 -9.33 3.83 -21.73
N GLU A 180 -9.36 2.71 -21.00
CA GLU A 180 -8.52 2.48 -19.82
C GLU A 180 -7.10 2.01 -20.16
N LEU A 181 -6.87 1.51 -21.37
CA LEU A 181 -5.60 0.93 -21.79
C LEU A 181 -4.40 1.88 -21.59
N PRO A 182 -4.45 3.19 -21.99
CA PRO A 182 -3.35 4.11 -21.75
C PRO A 182 -3.03 4.32 -20.26
N ARG A 183 -4.05 4.33 -19.40
CA ARG A 183 -3.88 4.45 -17.94
C ARG A 183 -3.18 3.22 -17.36
N ALA A 184 -3.57 2.02 -17.79
CA ALA A 184 -2.95 0.77 -17.35
C ALA A 184 -1.48 0.67 -17.84
N GLN A 185 -1.18 1.09 -19.06
CA GLN A 185 0.19 1.17 -19.59
C GLN A 185 1.06 2.16 -18.79
N ALA A 186 0.52 3.34 -18.47
CA ALA A 186 1.22 4.34 -17.66
C ALA A 186 1.46 3.85 -16.22
N ALA A 187 0.53 3.09 -15.64
CA ALA A 187 0.71 2.49 -14.32
C ALA A 187 1.85 1.46 -14.30
N LEU A 188 1.92 0.59 -15.32
CA LEU A 188 3.02 -0.38 -15.44
C LEU A 188 4.38 0.31 -15.62
N ARG A 189 4.45 1.36 -16.47
CA ARG A 189 5.70 2.13 -16.64
C ARG A 189 6.17 2.71 -15.32
N ARG A 190 5.28 3.40 -14.58
CA ARG A 190 5.62 3.95 -13.26
C ARG A 190 6.07 2.87 -12.27
N ALA A 191 5.41 1.72 -12.24
CA ALA A 191 5.79 0.61 -11.38
C ALA A 191 7.19 0.07 -11.73
N SER A 192 7.51 -0.04 -13.03
CA SER A 192 8.83 -0.46 -13.51
C SER A 192 9.92 0.57 -13.18
N ASP A 193 9.65 1.85 -13.39
CA ASP A 193 10.58 2.94 -13.07
C ASP A 193 10.87 2.98 -11.56
N LEU A 194 9.85 2.86 -10.72
CA LEU A 194 10.00 2.77 -9.26
C LEU A 194 10.82 1.54 -8.85
N ALA A 195 10.54 0.39 -9.46
CA ALA A 195 11.27 -0.84 -9.17
C ALA A 195 12.76 -0.70 -9.51
N LEU A 196 13.10 -0.16 -10.67
CA LEU A 196 14.49 0.08 -11.07
C LEU A 196 15.19 1.13 -10.19
N MET A 197 14.49 2.20 -9.82
CA MET A 197 15.04 3.30 -9.03
C MET A 197 15.31 2.90 -7.58
N PHE A 198 14.45 2.10 -6.97
CA PHE A 198 14.47 1.82 -5.53
C PHE A 198 14.87 0.38 -5.18
N ALA A 199 15.20 -0.47 -6.14
CA ALA A 199 15.64 -1.83 -5.84
C ALA A 199 16.94 -1.85 -5.03
N LYS A 200 16.96 -2.63 -3.95
CA LYS A 200 18.16 -2.90 -3.17
C LYS A 200 19.09 -3.79 -3.99
N GLY A 201 20.33 -3.35 -4.21
CA GLY A 201 21.27 -4.01 -5.12
C GLY A 201 21.03 -3.69 -6.60
N GLY A 202 20.24 -2.64 -6.90
CA GLY A 202 19.97 -2.18 -8.27
C GLY A 202 19.24 -3.22 -9.12
N GLU A 203 19.53 -3.22 -10.42
CA GLU A 203 18.90 -4.12 -11.38
C GLU A 203 19.10 -5.60 -11.04
N ALA A 204 20.32 -6.00 -10.62
CA ALA A 204 20.61 -7.38 -10.25
C ALA A 204 19.73 -7.86 -9.08
N GLY A 205 19.60 -7.06 -8.02
CA GLY A 205 18.73 -7.40 -6.89
C GLY A 205 17.25 -7.45 -7.25
N LEU A 206 16.81 -6.66 -8.24
CA LEU A 206 15.45 -6.72 -8.75
C LEU A 206 15.22 -8.01 -9.58
N VAL A 207 16.19 -8.39 -10.41
CA VAL A 207 16.12 -9.62 -11.22
C VAL A 207 16.06 -10.85 -10.30
N ASP A 208 16.91 -10.92 -9.26
CA ASP A 208 16.87 -12.01 -8.28
C ASP A 208 15.51 -12.12 -7.57
N ALA A 209 14.91 -10.99 -7.21
CA ALA A 209 13.58 -10.97 -6.60
C ALA A 209 12.48 -11.39 -7.57
N LEU A 210 12.56 -10.97 -8.83
CA LEU A 210 11.65 -11.38 -9.90
C LEU A 210 11.73 -12.88 -10.17
N GLU A 211 12.94 -13.45 -10.22
CA GLU A 211 13.15 -14.88 -10.39
C GLU A 211 12.51 -15.67 -9.23
N ARG A 212 12.78 -15.27 -7.98
CA ARG A 212 12.13 -15.88 -6.80
C ARG A 212 10.60 -15.84 -6.90
N PHE A 213 10.04 -14.68 -7.24
CA PHE A 213 8.60 -14.50 -7.41
C PHE A 213 8.03 -15.44 -8.49
N CYS A 214 8.68 -15.54 -9.65
CA CYS A 214 8.26 -16.43 -10.73
C CYS A 214 8.33 -17.90 -10.32
N VAL A 215 9.39 -18.32 -9.62
CA VAL A 215 9.54 -19.69 -9.11
C VAL A 215 8.44 -20.03 -8.09
N GLU A 216 8.14 -19.15 -7.13
CA GLU A 216 7.07 -19.36 -6.16
C GLU A 216 5.69 -19.44 -6.84
N LYS A 217 5.39 -18.53 -7.76
CA LYS A 217 4.14 -18.55 -8.54
C LYS A 217 4.02 -19.81 -9.42
N SER A 218 5.14 -20.30 -9.96
CA SER A 218 5.14 -21.54 -10.76
C SER A 218 4.84 -22.80 -9.96
N ARG A 219 5.09 -22.77 -8.64
CA ARG A 219 4.82 -23.88 -7.71
C ARG A 219 3.34 -23.92 -7.27
N GLY A 220 2.58 -22.85 -7.46
CA GLY A 220 1.19 -22.76 -7.01
C GLY A 220 0.21 -23.60 -7.87
N PRO A 221 -0.94 -23.99 -7.30
CA PRO A 221 -1.95 -24.82 -7.98
C PRO A 221 -2.61 -24.12 -9.19
N ALA A 222 -2.49 -22.80 -9.30
CA ALA A 222 -3.08 -22.00 -10.40
C ALA A 222 -2.29 -22.11 -11.70
N THR A 223 -1.01 -22.51 -11.66
CA THR A 223 -0.19 -22.70 -12.87
C THR A 223 -0.41 -24.06 -13.50
N ARG A 224 -0.14 -24.18 -14.82
CA ARG A 224 -0.22 -25.44 -15.54
C ARG A 224 0.67 -26.52 -14.89
N LEU A 225 1.88 -26.14 -14.45
CA LEU A 225 2.83 -27.00 -13.73
C LEU A 225 2.32 -27.39 -12.32
N GLY A 226 1.74 -26.47 -11.58
CA GLY A 226 1.15 -26.76 -10.24
C GLY A 226 -0.04 -27.71 -10.36
N ARG A 227 -0.88 -27.57 -11.40
CA ARG A 227 -1.99 -28.50 -11.68
C ARG A 227 -1.50 -29.89 -12.07
N LEU A 228 -0.43 -29.99 -12.89
CA LEU A 228 0.20 -31.26 -13.24
C LEU A 228 0.81 -31.95 -12.00
N ARG A 229 1.52 -31.21 -11.14
CA ARG A 229 2.07 -31.78 -9.89
C ARG A 229 0.97 -32.29 -8.95
N LYS A 230 -0.13 -31.54 -8.79
CA LYS A 230 -1.27 -31.98 -7.99
C LYS A 230 -1.91 -33.25 -8.54
N ARG A 231 -2.02 -33.40 -9.87
CA ARG A 231 -2.52 -34.63 -10.52
C ARG A 231 -1.57 -35.80 -10.29
N LEU A 232 -0.26 -35.60 -10.46
CA LEU A 232 0.74 -36.65 -10.26
C LEU A 232 0.82 -37.12 -8.80
N SER A 233 0.66 -36.22 -7.82
CA SER A 233 0.62 -36.61 -6.42
C SER A 233 -0.65 -37.35 -6.04
N SER A 234 -1.81 -37.01 -6.62
CA SER A 234 -3.07 -37.73 -6.40
C SER A 234 -3.06 -39.12 -7.05
N THR A 235 -2.40 -39.28 -8.19
CA THR A 235 -2.26 -40.59 -8.86
C THR A 235 -1.35 -41.53 -8.08
N ARG A 236 -0.27 -41.04 -7.47
CA ARG A 236 0.61 -41.85 -6.62
C ARG A 236 -0.10 -42.38 -5.36
N LEU A 237 -0.96 -41.60 -4.74
CA LEU A 237 -1.74 -42.00 -3.58
C LEU A 237 -2.78 -43.07 -3.91
N THR A 238 -3.32 -43.11 -5.12
CA THR A 238 -4.25 -44.14 -5.59
C THR A 238 -3.53 -45.44 -5.94
N ASP A 239 -2.30 -45.39 -6.43
CA ASP A 239 -1.51 -46.58 -6.74
C ASP A 239 -0.96 -47.25 -5.48
N GLU A 240 -0.64 -46.50 -4.41
CA GLU A 240 -0.23 -47.09 -3.12
C GLU A 240 -1.39 -47.77 -2.39
N VAL A 241 -2.63 -47.31 -2.54
CA VAL A 241 -3.83 -47.91 -1.93
C VAL A 241 -4.25 -49.20 -2.65
N LEU A 242 -3.91 -49.36 -3.93
CA LEU A 242 -4.24 -50.56 -4.71
C LEU A 242 -3.26 -51.74 -4.53
N VAL A 243 -2.09 -51.49 -3.95
CA VAL A 243 -1.08 -52.55 -3.69
C VAL A 243 -1.27 -53.26 -2.34
N VAL A 244 -2.04 -52.66 -1.40
CA VAL A 244 -2.24 -53.25 -0.03
C VAL A 244 -3.38 -54.26 0.03
N ASP A 245 -4.21 -54.43 -1.02
CA ASP A 245 -5.41 -55.27 -0.98
C ASP A 245 -5.25 -56.56 -1.83
N LYS A 246 -4.03 -57.06 -2.09
CA LYS A 246 -3.79 -58.27 -2.87
C LYS A 246 -3.11 -59.43 -2.09
N ASP A 247 -2.96 -59.33 -0.76
CA ASP A 247 -2.48 -60.42 0.07
C ASP A 247 -3.42 -60.64 1.27
N VAL A 248 -4.60 -61.23 0.99
CA VAL A 248 -5.42 -62.00 1.93
C VAL A 248 -6.03 -63.18 1.20
#